data_b1e33ef2d16c5cb87430f07916852585
#
_entry.id   b1e33ef2d16c5cb87430f07916852585
#
_cell.length_a   1.000
_cell.length_b   1.000
_cell.length_c   1.000
_cell.angle_alpha   90.00
_cell.angle_beta   90.00
_cell.angle_gamma   90.00
#
_symmetry.space_group_name_H-M   'P 1'
#
loop_
_entity.id
_entity.type
_entity.pdbx_description
1 polymer ?
#
loop_
_entity_poly.entity_id
_entity_poly.type
_entity_poly.pdbx_seq_one_letter_code
_entity_poly.pdbx_strand_id
1 'polypeptide(L)'
;MKIGERNQRNCLARRNCRCACQIIQLRCSRGQIEKHRNVRVIDVILVRCVIEIAGVAASFSILSGLFIFLGWMTYPIDPLQVVFGFLMLAWFGTALALTIAAATTFSHVVEKLWAPATYLLFPLAGAAFMADWLPPKFREVVLWLPMVHGVEILREGFFGNVVRTHYDVGYMASICMLLTLFGLYLVREAGLRIEAK
;
A
#
# COMPACT_ATOMS: atom_id res chain seq x y z
N MET A 1 -35.31 14.31 -10.31
CA MET A 1 -35.11 13.02 -9.64
C MET A 1 -34.81 11.85 -10.60
N LYS A 2 -34.33 12.09 -11.84
CA LYS A 2 -34.05 11.04 -12.87
C LYS A 2 -32.58 10.96 -13.35
N ILE A 3 -31.66 11.75 -12.80
CA ILE A 3 -30.25 11.79 -13.23
C ILE A 3 -29.36 10.83 -12.43
N GLY A 4 -29.75 10.53 -11.18
CA GLY A 4 -28.99 9.62 -10.30
C GLY A 4 -29.02 8.13 -10.70
N GLU A 5 -30.14 7.65 -11.23
CA GLU A 5 -30.33 6.24 -11.60
C GLU A 5 -29.59 5.80 -12.88
N ARG A 6 -29.34 6.75 -13.78
CA ARG A 6 -28.60 6.46 -15.04
C ARG A 6 -27.12 6.23 -14.78
N ASN A 7 -26.55 6.91 -13.80
CA ASN A 7 -25.12 6.76 -13.46
C ASN A 7 -24.83 5.44 -12.70
N GLN A 8 -25.75 4.94 -11.89
CA GLN A 8 -25.60 3.65 -11.21
C GLN A 8 -25.62 2.45 -12.17
N ARG A 9 -26.44 2.49 -13.21
CA ARG A 9 -26.52 1.41 -14.20
C ARG A 9 -25.27 1.29 -15.07
N ASN A 10 -24.60 2.41 -15.35
CA ASN A 10 -23.35 2.39 -16.12
C ASN A 10 -22.15 1.89 -15.29
N CYS A 11 -22.21 1.95 -13.97
CA CYS A 11 -21.17 1.42 -13.08
C CYS A 11 -21.22 -0.12 -12.97
N LEU A 12 -22.41 -0.71 -13.06
CA LEU A 12 -22.61 -2.16 -12.97
C LEU A 12 -22.24 -2.93 -14.24
N ALA A 13 -22.19 -2.25 -15.39
CA ALA A 13 -21.90 -2.88 -16.69
C ALA A 13 -20.39 -3.13 -16.95
N ARG A 14 -19.49 -2.62 -16.11
CA ARG A 14 -18.03 -2.80 -16.27
C ARG A 14 -17.45 -3.74 -15.22
N ARG A 15 -17.74 -5.01 -15.34
CA ARG A 15 -17.26 -6.07 -14.43
C ARG A 15 -15.76 -6.41 -14.52
N ASN A 16 -14.95 -5.69 -15.31
CA ASN A 16 -13.56 -6.08 -15.59
C ASN A 16 -12.47 -5.16 -15.04
N CYS A 17 -12.77 -4.29 -14.06
CA CYS A 17 -11.75 -3.37 -13.50
C CYS A 17 -11.58 -3.56 -11.99
N ARG A 18 -11.07 -4.71 -11.53
CA ARG A 18 -10.79 -4.88 -10.09
C ARG A 18 -9.65 -3.99 -9.58
N CYS A 19 -8.68 -3.65 -10.40
CA CYS A 19 -7.58 -2.74 -10.00
C CYS A 19 -7.94 -1.26 -10.16
N ALA A 20 -8.81 -0.89 -11.12
CA ALA A 20 -9.31 0.47 -11.23
C ALA A 20 -10.35 0.80 -10.14
N CYS A 21 -10.89 -0.21 -9.45
CA CYS A 21 -11.89 -0.06 -8.41
C CYS A 21 -11.35 0.66 -7.16
N GLN A 22 -10.05 0.55 -6.82
CA GLN A 22 -9.46 1.24 -5.68
C GLN A 22 -9.45 2.76 -5.88
N ILE A 23 -9.05 3.23 -7.06
CA ILE A 23 -8.99 4.66 -7.38
C ILE A 23 -10.39 5.22 -7.66
N ILE A 24 -11.26 4.44 -8.29
CA ILE A 24 -12.65 4.81 -8.56
C ILE A 24 -13.47 4.86 -7.26
N GLN A 25 -13.18 4.02 -6.27
CA GLN A 25 -13.81 4.13 -4.95
C GLN A 25 -13.41 5.41 -4.19
N LEU A 26 -12.17 5.88 -4.33
CA LEU A 26 -11.78 7.20 -3.80
C LEU A 26 -12.62 8.32 -4.44
N ARG A 27 -12.96 8.19 -5.70
CA ARG A 27 -13.81 9.15 -6.42
C ARG A 27 -15.29 9.01 -6.08
N CYS A 28 -15.77 7.80 -5.85
CA CYS A 28 -17.16 7.54 -5.45
C CYS A 28 -17.43 7.94 -3.99
N SER A 29 -16.46 7.75 -3.10
CA SER A 29 -16.47 8.29 -1.74
C SER A 29 -16.51 9.82 -1.72
N ARG A 30 -15.83 10.49 -2.68
CA ARG A 30 -15.85 11.95 -2.78
C ARG A 30 -17.27 12.51 -2.99
N GLY A 31 -18.12 11.84 -3.79
CA GLY A 31 -19.51 12.26 -4.01
C GLY A 31 -20.44 12.00 -2.80
N GLN A 32 -20.06 11.13 -1.88
CA GLN A 32 -20.79 10.88 -0.63
C GLN A 32 -20.36 11.80 0.51
N ILE A 33 -19.10 12.27 0.48
CA ILE A 33 -18.51 13.12 1.51
C ILE A 33 -19.06 14.54 1.48
N GLU A 34 -19.48 15.04 0.31
CA GLU A 34 -20.14 16.36 0.20
C GLU A 34 -21.42 16.49 1.02
N LYS A 35 -22.01 15.38 1.47
CA LYS A 35 -23.24 15.38 2.24
C LYS A 35 -23.04 15.46 3.76
N HIS A 36 -21.80 15.22 4.25
CA HIS A 36 -21.46 15.33 5.67
C HIS A 36 -20.37 16.39 5.89
N ARG A 37 -20.78 17.57 6.17
CA ARG A 37 -20.04 18.83 6.32
C ARG A 37 -18.92 18.87 7.36
N ASN A 38 -18.58 17.76 8.03
CA ASN A 38 -17.60 17.71 9.11
C ASN A 38 -16.50 16.64 8.94
N VAL A 39 -16.42 15.88 7.83
CA VAL A 39 -15.42 14.83 7.65
C VAL A 39 -14.24 15.38 6.87
N ARG A 40 -13.07 15.40 7.48
CA ARG A 40 -11.83 15.81 6.81
C ARG A 40 -11.42 14.75 5.79
N VAL A 41 -10.89 15.17 4.65
CA VAL A 41 -10.38 14.27 3.59
C VAL A 41 -9.36 13.26 4.13
N ILE A 42 -8.56 13.68 5.11
CA ILE A 42 -7.57 12.83 5.79
C ILE A 42 -8.23 11.63 6.48
N ASP A 43 -9.37 11.83 7.16
CA ASP A 43 -10.04 10.78 7.93
C ASP A 43 -10.51 9.64 7.01
N VAL A 44 -11.01 10.00 5.83
CA VAL A 44 -11.46 9.00 4.83
C VAL A 44 -10.30 8.18 4.29
N ILE A 45 -9.15 8.81 4.01
CA ILE A 45 -7.96 8.12 3.54
C ILE A 45 -7.43 7.18 4.63
N LEU A 46 -7.35 7.64 5.88
CA LEU A 46 -6.87 6.84 7.00
C LEU A 46 -7.76 5.62 7.28
N VAL A 47 -9.09 5.81 7.32
CA VAL A 47 -10.04 4.70 7.50
C VAL A 47 -9.89 3.67 6.39
N ARG A 48 -9.72 4.12 5.17
CA ARG A 48 -9.48 3.24 4.02
C ARG A 48 -8.19 2.44 4.18
N CYS A 49 -7.09 3.09 4.54
CA CYS A 49 -5.81 2.42 4.80
C CYS A 49 -5.92 1.39 5.92
N VAL A 50 -6.61 1.70 7.02
CA VAL A 50 -6.80 0.77 8.13
C VAL A 50 -7.57 -0.48 7.69
N ILE A 51 -8.64 -0.32 6.92
CA ILE A 51 -9.43 -1.44 6.40
C ILE A 51 -8.57 -2.33 5.48
N GLU A 52 -7.76 -1.74 4.61
CA GLU A 52 -6.88 -2.48 3.71
C GLU A 52 -5.78 -3.23 4.47
N ILE A 53 -5.14 -2.58 5.44
CA ILE A 53 -4.13 -3.23 6.30
C ILE A 53 -4.74 -4.39 7.08
N ALA A 54 -5.93 -4.20 7.66
CA ALA A 54 -6.63 -5.26 8.37
C ALA A 54 -6.99 -6.44 7.45
N GLY A 55 -7.44 -6.15 6.22
CA GLY A 55 -7.74 -7.17 5.22
C GLY A 55 -6.51 -7.98 4.79
N VAL A 56 -5.39 -7.29 4.54
CA VAL A 56 -4.12 -7.95 4.19
C VAL A 56 -3.58 -8.76 5.37
N ALA A 57 -3.65 -8.22 6.60
CA ALA A 57 -3.22 -8.92 7.80
C ALA A 57 -4.04 -10.21 8.04
N ALA A 58 -5.36 -10.12 7.89
CA ALA A 58 -6.25 -11.27 8.03
C ALA A 58 -5.94 -12.33 6.95
N SER A 59 -5.80 -11.92 5.69
CA SER A 59 -5.47 -12.83 4.59
C SER A 59 -4.12 -13.51 4.79
N PHE A 60 -3.11 -12.75 5.21
CA PHE A 60 -1.78 -13.27 5.51
C PHE A 60 -1.82 -14.28 6.66
N SER A 61 -2.54 -13.96 7.74
CA SER A 61 -2.66 -14.85 8.91
C SER A 61 -3.41 -16.14 8.59
N ILE A 62 -4.48 -16.07 7.80
CA ILE A 62 -5.26 -17.23 7.39
C ILE A 62 -4.43 -18.13 6.46
N LEU A 63 -3.76 -17.54 5.45
CA LEU A 63 -2.94 -18.31 4.50
C LEU A 63 -1.74 -18.96 5.18
N SER A 64 -1.00 -18.24 6.01
CA SER A 64 0.13 -18.78 6.74
C SER A 64 -0.31 -19.87 7.71
N GLY A 65 -1.41 -19.68 8.44
CA GLY A 65 -1.99 -20.70 9.31
C GLY A 65 -2.41 -21.95 8.54
N LEU A 66 -3.03 -21.81 7.38
CA LEU A 66 -3.42 -22.92 6.53
C LEU A 66 -2.21 -23.71 6.01
N PHE A 67 -1.15 -23.04 5.55
CA PHE A 67 0.06 -23.72 5.07
C PHE A 67 0.81 -24.44 6.19
N ILE A 68 0.83 -23.88 7.39
CA ILE A 68 1.39 -24.55 8.58
C ILE A 68 0.57 -25.79 8.92
N PHE A 69 -0.78 -25.69 8.91
CA PHE A 69 -1.67 -26.81 9.19
C PHE A 69 -1.55 -27.95 8.18
N LEU A 70 -1.36 -27.63 6.90
CA LEU A 70 -1.13 -28.61 5.83
C LEU A 70 0.29 -29.22 5.86
N GLY A 71 1.18 -28.74 6.74
CA GLY A 71 2.56 -29.18 6.84
C GLY A 71 3.48 -28.75 5.68
N TRP A 72 3.01 -27.79 4.87
CA TRP A 72 3.79 -27.24 3.76
C TRP A 72 4.79 -26.17 4.18
N MET A 73 4.58 -25.58 5.36
CA MET A 73 5.40 -24.50 5.89
C MET A 73 5.72 -24.76 7.37
N THR A 74 6.97 -24.54 7.75
CA THR A 74 7.39 -24.57 9.16
C THR A 74 6.85 -23.37 9.91
N TYR A 75 6.67 -23.53 11.22
CA TYR A 75 6.28 -22.41 12.08
C TYR A 75 7.35 -21.30 12.02
N PRO A 76 6.94 -20.02 12.01
CA PRO A 76 7.90 -18.91 11.97
C PRO A 76 8.80 -18.97 13.20
N ILE A 77 10.12 -18.80 12.98
CA ILE A 77 11.12 -18.89 14.06
C ILE A 77 10.91 -17.73 15.03
N ASP A 78 10.73 -16.50 14.50
CA ASP A 78 10.49 -15.29 15.28
C ASP A 78 9.20 -14.59 14.84
N PRO A 79 8.04 -14.91 15.46
CA PRO A 79 6.76 -14.30 15.09
C PRO A 79 6.73 -12.78 15.35
N LEU A 80 7.49 -12.29 16.34
CA LEU A 80 7.60 -10.87 16.63
C LEU A 80 8.23 -10.10 15.46
N GLN A 81 9.27 -10.65 14.86
CA GLN A 81 9.96 -10.06 13.71
C GLN A 81 9.07 -10.04 12.47
N VAL A 82 8.26 -11.07 12.27
CA VAL A 82 7.24 -11.11 11.19
C VAL A 82 6.24 -9.97 11.36
N VAL A 83 5.70 -9.78 12.57
CA VAL A 83 4.78 -8.68 12.87
C VAL A 83 5.46 -7.32 12.66
N PHE A 84 6.71 -7.17 13.09
CA PHE A 84 7.47 -5.94 12.91
C PHE A 84 7.67 -5.61 11.42
N GLY A 85 8.09 -6.59 10.61
CA GLY A 85 8.24 -6.41 9.15
C GLY A 85 6.90 -6.03 8.48
N PHE A 86 5.81 -6.67 8.90
CA PHE A 86 4.48 -6.34 8.42
C PHE A 86 4.06 -4.91 8.78
N LEU A 87 4.32 -4.46 10.00
CA LEU A 87 4.02 -3.08 10.43
C LEU A 87 4.84 -2.04 9.66
N MET A 88 6.11 -2.33 9.39
CA MET A 88 6.96 -1.46 8.57
C MET A 88 6.44 -1.34 7.14
N LEU A 89 6.01 -2.45 6.53
CA LEU A 89 5.38 -2.45 5.20
C LEU A 89 4.04 -1.71 5.20
N ALA A 90 3.23 -1.88 6.23
CA ALA A 90 1.97 -1.17 6.41
C ALA A 90 2.19 0.33 6.53
N TRP A 91 3.19 0.76 7.30
CA TRP A 91 3.57 2.18 7.41
C TRP A 91 3.99 2.75 6.05
N PHE A 92 4.89 2.06 5.35
CA PHE A 92 5.29 2.46 3.99
C PHE A 92 4.08 2.57 3.05
N GLY A 93 3.19 1.57 3.04
CA GLY A 93 1.99 1.55 2.23
C GLY A 93 1.05 2.72 2.51
N THR A 94 0.84 3.07 3.79
CA THR A 94 0.01 4.22 4.19
C THR A 94 0.64 5.54 3.77
N ALA A 95 1.95 5.70 3.94
CA ALA A 95 2.69 6.88 3.52
C ALA A 95 2.60 7.09 2.00
N LEU A 96 2.75 6.02 1.25
CA LEU A 96 2.61 6.02 -0.20
C LEU A 96 1.17 6.34 -0.64
N ALA A 97 0.18 5.75 0.01
CA ALA A 97 -1.23 6.00 -0.27
C ALA A 97 -1.60 7.48 -0.04
N LEU A 98 -1.11 8.10 1.04
CA LEU A 98 -1.32 9.52 1.32
C LEU A 98 -0.73 10.42 0.22
N THR A 99 0.51 10.15 -0.19
CA THR A 99 1.19 10.93 -1.24
C THR A 99 0.49 10.83 -2.58
N ILE A 100 0.07 9.61 -2.98
CA ILE A 100 -0.61 9.40 -4.26
C ILE A 100 -2.02 9.97 -4.23
N ALA A 101 -2.78 9.76 -3.14
CA ALA A 101 -4.12 10.33 -2.99
C ALA A 101 -4.09 11.87 -3.12
N ALA A 102 -3.11 12.53 -2.52
CA ALA A 102 -2.92 13.95 -2.68
C ALA A 102 -2.48 14.33 -4.12
N ALA A 103 -1.52 13.61 -4.70
CA ALA A 103 -1.02 13.89 -6.04
C ALA A 103 -2.12 13.75 -7.13
N THR A 104 -3.04 12.81 -6.98
CA THR A 104 -4.19 12.65 -7.91
C THR A 104 -5.18 13.82 -7.85
N THR A 105 -5.19 14.60 -6.76
CA THR A 105 -6.02 15.83 -6.71
C THR A 105 -5.43 16.96 -7.56
N PHE A 106 -4.12 16.98 -7.74
CA PHE A 106 -3.41 18.00 -8.54
C PHE A 106 -3.36 17.66 -10.03
N SER A 107 -3.25 16.35 -10.37
CA SER A 107 -3.08 15.92 -11.76
C SER A 107 -3.77 14.58 -12.06
N HIS A 108 -4.63 14.59 -13.08
CA HIS A 108 -5.23 13.36 -13.61
C HIS A 108 -4.23 12.43 -14.30
N VAL A 109 -3.05 12.93 -14.65
CA VAL A 109 -1.99 12.13 -15.27
C VAL A 109 -1.44 11.12 -14.25
N VAL A 110 -1.28 11.52 -12.98
CA VAL A 110 -0.83 10.65 -11.89
C VAL A 110 -1.76 9.45 -11.72
N GLU A 111 -3.07 9.67 -11.78
CA GLU A 111 -4.09 8.62 -11.69
C GLU A 111 -3.92 7.56 -12.80
N LYS A 112 -3.64 8.00 -14.04
CA LYS A 112 -3.46 7.12 -15.18
C LYS A 112 -2.13 6.37 -15.17
N LEU A 113 -1.07 7.01 -14.68
CA LEU A 113 0.28 6.41 -14.61
C LEU A 113 0.43 5.46 -13.41
N TRP A 114 -0.35 5.67 -12.35
CA TRP A 114 -0.25 4.85 -11.15
C TRP A 114 -0.63 3.37 -11.41
N ALA A 115 -1.65 3.13 -12.21
CA ALA A 115 -2.08 1.77 -12.53
C ALA A 115 -0.96 0.92 -13.19
N PRO A 116 -0.29 1.36 -14.27
CA PRO A 116 0.84 0.60 -14.82
C PRO A 116 2.06 0.58 -13.88
N ALA A 117 2.30 1.63 -13.09
CA ALA A 117 3.41 1.69 -12.14
C ALA A 117 3.30 0.59 -11.05
N THR A 118 2.11 0.29 -10.56
CA THR A 118 1.90 -0.78 -9.57
C THR A 118 2.25 -2.16 -10.11
N TYR A 119 2.00 -2.44 -11.39
CA TYR A 119 2.40 -3.71 -12.02
C TYR A 119 3.93 -3.86 -12.13
N LEU A 120 4.65 -2.76 -12.34
CA LEU A 120 6.11 -2.76 -12.35
C LEU A 120 6.69 -2.84 -10.92
N LEU A 121 6.04 -2.19 -9.95
CA LEU A 121 6.46 -2.22 -8.56
C LEU A 121 6.29 -3.61 -7.92
N PHE A 122 5.31 -4.40 -8.35
CA PHE A 122 5.04 -5.72 -7.78
C PHE A 122 6.25 -6.66 -7.86
N PRO A 123 6.87 -6.93 -9.02
CA PRO A 123 8.08 -7.73 -9.05
C PRO A 123 9.27 -7.05 -8.35
N LEU A 124 9.40 -5.71 -8.45
CA LEU A 124 10.48 -4.98 -7.80
C LEU A 124 10.36 -4.95 -6.26
N ALA A 125 9.18 -5.17 -5.71
CA ALA A 125 8.96 -5.23 -4.26
C ALA A 125 9.72 -6.35 -3.55
N GLY A 126 10.41 -7.22 -4.29
CA GLY A 126 11.11 -8.38 -3.74
C GLY A 126 10.19 -9.54 -3.39
N ALA A 127 8.90 -9.50 -3.79
CA ALA A 127 7.96 -10.58 -3.52
C ALA A 127 8.33 -11.86 -4.28
N ALA A 128 8.87 -11.74 -5.50
CA ALA A 128 9.18 -12.85 -6.39
C ALA A 128 10.63 -13.34 -6.34
N PHE A 129 11.56 -12.58 -5.73
CA PHE A 129 12.98 -12.93 -5.66
C PHE A 129 13.56 -12.58 -4.29
N MET A 130 14.68 -13.20 -3.93
CA MET A 130 15.48 -12.84 -2.77
C MET A 130 16.62 -11.93 -3.20
N ALA A 131 16.99 -10.95 -2.37
CA ALA A 131 18.10 -10.05 -2.66
C ALA A 131 19.43 -10.80 -2.83
N ASP A 132 19.58 -11.94 -2.14
CA ASP A 132 20.77 -12.79 -2.21
C ASP A 132 20.94 -13.53 -3.56
N TRP A 133 19.85 -13.73 -4.31
CA TRP A 133 19.90 -14.38 -5.63
C TRP A 133 20.35 -13.46 -6.75
N LEU A 134 20.36 -12.15 -6.50
CA LEU A 134 20.76 -11.17 -7.50
C LEU A 134 22.27 -10.96 -7.54
N PRO A 135 22.84 -10.73 -8.74
CA PRO A 135 24.22 -10.27 -8.86
C PRO A 135 24.46 -8.98 -8.06
N PRO A 136 25.67 -8.76 -7.50
CA PRO A 136 25.95 -7.66 -6.57
C PRO A 136 25.48 -6.28 -7.07
N LYS A 137 25.66 -5.99 -8.36
CA LYS A 137 25.28 -4.72 -8.97
C LYS A 137 23.76 -4.49 -8.99
N PHE A 138 22.97 -5.53 -9.26
CA PHE A 138 21.51 -5.44 -9.26
C PHE A 138 20.94 -5.42 -7.83
N ARG A 139 21.57 -6.11 -6.90
CA ARG A 139 21.21 -6.10 -5.50
C ARG A 139 21.29 -4.70 -4.90
N GLU A 140 22.35 -3.95 -5.18
CA GLU A 140 22.45 -2.55 -4.71
C GLU A 140 21.30 -1.68 -5.23
N VAL A 141 20.93 -1.81 -6.50
CA VAL A 141 19.82 -1.05 -7.09
C VAL A 141 18.48 -1.40 -6.43
N VAL A 142 18.24 -2.69 -6.17
CA VAL A 142 17.00 -3.16 -5.56
C VAL A 142 16.92 -2.75 -4.09
N LEU A 143 18.02 -2.72 -3.37
CA LEU A 143 18.08 -2.25 -1.98
C LEU A 143 17.84 -0.72 -1.83
N TRP A 144 17.83 0.04 -2.92
CA TRP A 144 17.36 1.42 -2.88
C TRP A 144 15.83 1.53 -2.68
N LEU A 145 15.10 0.46 -2.96
CA LEU A 145 13.66 0.46 -2.74
C LEU A 145 13.35 0.13 -1.27
N PRO A 146 12.71 1.02 -0.52
CA PRO A 146 12.44 0.81 0.90
C PRO A 146 11.52 -0.38 1.18
N MET A 147 10.61 -0.71 0.25
CA MET A 147 9.70 -1.86 0.39
C MET A 147 10.44 -3.20 0.46
N VAL A 148 11.61 -3.33 -0.19
CA VAL A 148 12.41 -4.55 -0.18
C VAL A 148 12.93 -4.86 1.22
N HIS A 149 13.36 -3.82 1.96
CA HIS A 149 13.82 -3.99 3.35
C HIS A 149 12.72 -4.57 4.25
N GLY A 150 11.46 -4.11 4.07
CA GLY A 150 10.34 -4.65 4.84
C GLY A 150 10.04 -6.12 4.53
N VAL A 151 10.16 -6.51 3.26
CA VAL A 151 9.97 -7.90 2.84
C VAL A 151 11.11 -8.79 3.35
N GLU A 152 12.35 -8.31 3.34
CA GLU A 152 13.51 -9.04 3.87
C GLU A 152 13.39 -9.26 5.40
N ILE A 153 12.94 -8.24 6.17
CA ILE A 153 12.66 -8.38 7.61
C ILE A 153 11.61 -9.46 7.87
N LEU A 154 10.54 -9.47 7.07
CA LEU A 154 9.46 -10.44 7.20
C LEU A 154 9.95 -11.86 6.88
N ARG A 155 10.82 -12.01 5.87
CA ARG A 155 11.42 -13.31 5.52
C ARG A 155 12.34 -13.84 6.60
N GLU A 156 13.16 -12.97 7.20
CA GLU A 156 14.03 -13.39 8.31
C GLU A 156 13.20 -13.90 9.48
N GLY A 157 12.08 -13.24 9.81
CA GLY A 157 11.18 -13.72 10.85
C GLY A 157 10.58 -15.10 10.57
N PHE A 158 10.36 -15.45 9.29
CA PHE A 158 9.86 -16.76 8.89
C PHE A 158 10.95 -17.83 8.83
N PHE A 159 12.04 -17.54 8.14
CA PHE A 159 13.08 -18.53 7.80
C PHE A 159 14.31 -18.46 8.73
N GLY A 160 14.41 -17.41 9.56
CA GLY A 160 15.54 -17.18 10.45
C GLY A 160 16.87 -17.11 9.69
N ASN A 161 17.93 -17.65 10.28
CA ASN A 161 19.28 -17.61 9.74
C ASN A 161 19.54 -18.48 8.49
N VAL A 162 18.54 -19.18 7.96
CA VAL A 162 18.65 -19.98 6.73
C VAL A 162 18.85 -19.10 5.50
N VAL A 163 18.31 -17.88 5.56
CA VAL A 163 18.40 -16.90 4.48
C VAL A 163 19.27 -15.73 4.92
N ARG A 164 20.25 -15.37 4.11
CA ARG A 164 21.04 -14.14 4.33
C ARG A 164 20.22 -12.93 3.88
N THR A 165 19.69 -12.21 4.83
CA THR A 165 18.90 -11.01 4.59
C THR A 165 19.80 -9.78 4.61
N HIS A 166 19.51 -8.84 3.71
CA HIS A 166 20.23 -7.56 3.60
C HIS A 166 19.21 -6.44 3.77
N TYR A 167 19.01 -5.99 4.99
CA TYR A 167 18.08 -4.90 5.26
C TYR A 167 18.67 -3.85 6.21
N ASP A 168 18.19 -2.64 6.08
CA ASP A 168 18.48 -1.53 6.98
C ASP A 168 17.16 -0.91 7.46
N VAL A 169 16.85 -1.14 8.75
CA VAL A 169 15.62 -0.63 9.38
C VAL A 169 15.65 0.89 9.48
N GLY A 170 16.83 1.47 9.75
CA GLY A 170 17.02 2.91 9.86
C GLY A 170 16.72 3.63 8.54
N TYR A 171 17.21 3.08 7.45
CA TYR A 171 16.96 3.58 6.10
C TYR A 171 15.45 3.53 5.77
N MET A 172 14.81 2.38 5.98
CA MET A 172 13.38 2.21 5.73
C MET A 172 12.54 3.18 6.57
N ALA A 173 12.82 3.28 7.88
CA ALA A 173 12.10 4.17 8.79
C ALA A 173 12.25 5.65 8.40
N SER A 174 13.46 6.08 8.01
CA SER A 174 13.72 7.46 7.59
C SER A 174 12.94 7.83 6.33
N ILE A 175 12.90 6.94 5.33
CA ILE A 175 12.11 7.16 4.11
C ILE A 175 10.61 7.17 4.42
N CYS A 176 10.11 6.25 5.26
CA CYS A 176 8.71 6.24 5.67
C CYS A 176 8.32 7.55 6.37
N MET A 177 9.19 8.08 7.23
CA MET A 177 8.98 9.35 7.93
C MET A 177 8.91 10.52 6.94
N LEU A 178 9.88 10.62 6.03
CA LEU A 178 9.90 11.67 4.99
C LEU A 178 8.67 11.59 4.09
N LEU A 179 8.30 10.38 3.67
CA LEU A 179 7.15 10.18 2.80
C LEU A 179 5.83 10.52 3.49
N THR A 180 5.67 10.18 4.78
CA THR A 180 4.49 10.56 5.58
C THR A 180 4.39 12.07 5.75
N LEU A 181 5.47 12.75 6.08
CA LEU A 181 5.48 14.21 6.22
C LEU A 181 5.14 14.88 4.90
N PHE A 182 5.73 14.43 3.80
CA PHE A 182 5.45 14.95 2.46
C PHE A 182 4.00 14.68 2.05
N GLY A 183 3.47 13.48 2.30
CA GLY A 183 2.09 13.13 2.03
C GLY A 183 1.10 13.98 2.81
N LEU A 184 1.33 14.19 4.11
CA LEU A 184 0.50 15.07 4.95
C LEU A 184 0.53 16.52 4.47
N TYR A 185 1.70 17.03 4.08
CA TYR A 185 1.83 18.37 3.51
C TYR A 185 0.98 18.52 2.23
N LEU A 186 1.11 17.56 1.31
CA LEU A 186 0.33 17.58 0.07
C LEU A 186 -1.18 17.47 0.32
N VAL A 187 -1.62 16.64 1.27
CA VAL A 187 -3.05 16.51 1.62
C VAL A 187 -3.60 17.81 2.20
N ARG A 188 -2.81 18.49 3.05
CA ARG A 188 -3.17 19.81 3.60
C ARG A 188 -3.36 20.84 2.48
N GLU A 189 -2.43 20.91 1.55
CA GLU A 189 -2.49 21.84 0.41
C GLU A 189 -3.69 21.53 -0.51
N ALA A 190 -3.97 20.24 -0.74
CA ALA A 190 -5.13 19.80 -1.50
C ALA A 190 -6.45 20.21 -0.80
N GLY A 191 -6.53 20.10 0.53
CA GLY A 191 -7.68 20.53 1.32
C GLY A 191 -7.98 22.02 1.16
N LEU A 192 -6.96 22.86 1.28
CA LEU A 192 -7.10 24.32 1.14
C LEU A 192 -7.60 24.73 -0.25
N ARG A 193 -7.21 24.03 -1.31
CA ARG A 193 -7.70 24.30 -2.68
C ARG A 193 -9.14 23.88 -2.91
N ILE A 194 -9.64 22.90 -2.16
CA ILE A 194 -11.04 22.45 -2.26
C ILE A 194 -11.97 23.45 -1.56
N GLU A 195 -11.54 24.01 -0.42
CA GLU A 195 -12.32 25.02 0.31
C GLU A 195 -12.37 26.39 -0.39
N ALA A 196 -11.36 26.70 -1.21
CA ALA A 196 -11.26 27.97 -1.94
C ALA A 196 -12.09 28.00 -3.25
N LYS A 197 -12.77 26.92 -3.63
CA LYS A 197 -13.52 26.77 -4.88
C LYS A 197 -15.02 26.62 -4.64
#